data_02ef052137360036d628463cc5966a23
#
_entry.id   02ef052137360036d628463cc5966a23
#
_cell.length_a   1.000
_cell.length_b   1.000
_cell.length_c   1.000
_cell.angle_alpha   90.00
_cell.angle_beta   90.00
_cell.angle_gamma   90.00
#
_symmetry.space_group_name_H-M   'P 1'
#
loop_
_entity.id
_entity.type
_entity.pdbx_description
1 polymer ?
#
loop_
_entity_poly.entity_id
_entity_poly.type
_entity_poly.pdbx_seq_one_letter_code
_entity_poly.pdbx_strand_id
1 'polypeptide(L)'
;MRPRIGVLALQGAFAAHARVLTELGAEAVEVRRPDQLDGVDGLVMPGGESTTMSMLLESSGLFDPLAKRLADGLPVLGTCAGMILLAVEVVDGRPDQRSFGAIDLTVRRNAYGRQVDSFETDLDVPELGPSPFHAVFIRAPGVDRVGPNVDVLASWEDRPVLARQGPVTVAAFHPELSGDARIHSRFLEEVGAPHRKGTFRRGPRNSEERTSAMPLASSREEVV
;
A
#
# COMPACT_ATOMS: atom_id res chain seq x y z
N MET A 1 0.90 5.48 26.81
CA MET A 1 1.29 6.70 26.05
C MET A 1 0.35 6.79 24.87
N ARG A 2 -0.07 7.99 24.45
CA ARG A 2 -0.96 8.16 23.28
C ARG A 2 -0.13 7.92 22.01
N PRO A 3 -0.51 6.96 21.10
CA PRO A 3 0.29 6.71 19.91
C PRO A 3 0.23 7.89 18.94
N ARG A 4 1.37 8.22 18.35
CA ARG A 4 1.50 9.30 17.36
C ARG A 4 1.51 8.71 15.97
N ILE A 5 0.44 8.91 15.22
CA ILE A 5 0.22 8.31 13.89
C ILE A 5 0.40 9.37 12.81
N GLY A 6 1.38 9.15 11.93
CA GLY A 6 1.52 9.92 10.72
C GLY A 6 0.41 9.58 9.73
N VAL A 7 -0.18 10.59 9.09
CA VAL A 7 -1.09 10.40 7.94
C VAL A 7 -0.44 11.08 6.75
N LEU A 8 -0.11 10.31 5.70
CA LEU A 8 0.51 10.86 4.51
C LEU A 8 -0.46 11.85 3.82
N ALA A 9 -0.14 13.14 3.88
CA ALA A 9 -1.05 14.22 3.50
C ALA A 9 -0.62 14.94 2.22
N LEU A 10 -0.11 14.19 1.24
CA LEU A 10 0.30 14.71 -0.07
C LEU A 10 -0.90 14.86 -1.01
N GLN A 11 -1.82 13.88 -1.01
CA GLN A 11 -3.02 13.84 -1.85
C GLN A 11 -3.98 12.78 -1.30
N GLY A 12 -5.29 12.94 -1.55
CA GLY A 12 -6.30 11.93 -1.22
C GLY A 12 -7.03 12.15 0.11
N ALA A 13 -7.60 11.08 0.67
CA ALA A 13 -8.55 11.14 1.80
C ALA A 13 -7.87 11.23 3.20
N PHE A 14 -6.69 11.84 3.32
CA PHE A 14 -5.92 11.90 4.55
C PHE A 14 -6.69 12.50 5.74
N ALA A 15 -7.52 13.53 5.51
CA ALA A 15 -8.29 14.19 6.57
C ALA A 15 -9.33 13.26 7.20
N ALA A 16 -9.95 12.36 6.44
CA ALA A 16 -10.89 11.37 6.96
C ALA A 16 -10.20 10.36 7.88
N HIS A 17 -9.03 9.83 7.47
CA HIS A 17 -8.21 8.97 8.33
C HIS A 17 -7.77 9.68 9.62
N ALA A 18 -7.28 10.93 9.52
CA ALA A 18 -6.86 11.70 10.67
C ALA A 18 -8.00 11.89 11.69
N ARG A 19 -9.23 12.14 11.20
CA ARG A 19 -10.42 12.24 12.05
C ARG A 19 -10.69 10.94 12.80
N VAL A 20 -10.77 9.80 12.10
CA VAL A 20 -11.03 8.48 12.71
C VAL A 20 -9.96 8.15 13.76
N LEU A 21 -8.69 8.37 13.45
CA LEU A 21 -7.58 8.13 14.40
C LEU A 21 -7.70 9.01 15.65
N THR A 22 -8.10 10.27 15.47
CA THR A 22 -8.28 11.20 16.61
C THR A 22 -9.46 10.77 17.48
N GLU A 23 -10.57 10.35 16.89
CA GLU A 23 -11.75 9.80 17.58
C GLU A 23 -11.39 8.54 18.41
N LEU A 24 -10.47 7.71 17.89
CA LEU A 24 -9.93 6.55 18.59
C LEU A 24 -8.84 6.90 19.66
N GLY A 25 -8.55 8.18 19.84
CA GLY A 25 -7.63 8.64 20.88
C GLY A 25 -6.15 8.71 20.48
N ALA A 26 -5.79 8.47 19.21
CA ALA A 26 -4.42 8.69 18.73
C ALA A 26 -4.12 10.17 18.47
N GLU A 27 -2.84 10.54 18.47
CA GLU A 27 -2.36 11.82 17.96
C GLU A 27 -2.12 11.67 16.43
N ALA A 28 -3.06 12.15 15.60
CA ALA A 28 -2.90 12.14 14.16
C ALA A 28 -2.08 13.35 13.70
N VAL A 29 -0.99 13.11 12.95
CA VAL A 29 -0.07 14.12 12.42
C VAL A 29 0.00 14.04 10.91
N GLU A 30 -0.26 15.14 10.21
CA GLU A 30 -0.08 15.21 8.77
C GLU A 30 1.40 15.16 8.38
N VAL A 31 1.75 14.20 7.51
CA VAL A 31 3.10 14.03 6.97
C VAL A 31 3.15 14.52 5.53
N ARG A 32 3.91 15.60 5.31
CA ARG A 32 4.14 16.24 3.99
C ARG A 32 5.63 16.42 3.69
N ARG A 33 6.49 16.31 4.70
CA ARG A 33 7.94 16.50 4.61
C ARG A 33 8.68 15.45 5.44
N PRO A 34 9.95 15.15 5.11
CA PRO A 34 10.74 14.13 5.80
C PRO A 34 10.85 14.31 7.30
N ASP A 35 11.02 15.55 7.78
CA ASP A 35 11.14 15.88 9.20
C ASP A 35 9.89 15.49 10.03
N GLN A 36 8.73 15.40 9.40
CA GLN A 36 7.47 15.01 10.02
C GLN A 36 7.34 13.49 10.23
N LEU A 37 8.22 12.67 9.64
CA LEU A 37 8.32 11.24 9.93
C LEU A 37 9.01 10.94 11.26
N ASP A 38 9.70 11.92 11.83
CA ASP A 38 10.37 11.73 13.10
C ASP A 38 9.37 11.62 14.24
N GLY A 39 9.56 10.60 15.08
CA GLY A 39 8.72 10.37 16.26
C GLY A 39 7.30 9.92 15.98
N VAL A 40 6.94 9.47 14.74
CA VAL A 40 5.69 8.75 14.52
C VAL A 40 5.87 7.26 14.86
N ASP A 41 4.87 6.70 15.52
CA ASP A 41 4.83 5.29 15.96
C ASP A 41 4.26 4.38 14.86
N GLY A 42 3.48 4.94 13.92
CA GLY A 42 2.90 4.27 12.77
C GLY A 42 2.50 5.26 11.68
N LEU A 43 2.16 4.78 10.49
CA LEU A 43 1.79 5.61 9.35
C LEU A 43 0.50 5.10 8.69
N VAL A 44 -0.37 6.02 8.27
CA VAL A 44 -1.46 5.73 7.33
C VAL A 44 -1.12 6.33 5.97
N MET A 45 -1.20 5.49 4.92
CA MET A 45 -1.10 5.88 3.52
C MET A 45 -2.48 5.82 2.89
N PRO A 46 -3.15 6.97 2.68
CA PRO A 46 -4.56 7.02 2.27
C PRO A 46 -4.77 6.64 0.82
N GLY A 47 -6.04 6.45 0.46
CA GLY A 47 -6.49 6.42 -0.92
C GLY A 47 -6.29 7.76 -1.63
N GLY A 48 -6.19 7.68 -2.97
CA GLY A 48 -5.95 8.82 -3.85
C GLY A 48 -5.60 8.36 -5.26
N GLU A 49 -4.88 9.18 -6.02
CA GLU A 49 -4.33 8.78 -7.32
C GLU A 49 -2.87 8.34 -7.15
N SER A 50 -2.59 7.06 -7.32
CA SER A 50 -1.29 6.44 -6.97
C SER A 50 -0.10 6.99 -7.76
N THR A 51 -0.30 7.39 -9.03
CA THR A 51 0.77 7.98 -9.83
C THR A 51 1.15 9.36 -9.31
N THR A 52 0.15 10.20 -9.05
CA THR A 52 0.35 11.54 -8.46
C THR A 52 1.01 11.43 -7.09
N MET A 53 0.57 10.49 -6.26
CA MET A 53 1.16 10.27 -4.94
C MET A 53 2.63 9.82 -5.05
N SER A 54 2.98 8.94 -6.01
CA SER A 54 4.37 8.55 -6.26
C SER A 54 5.24 9.75 -6.66
N MET A 55 4.78 10.59 -7.57
CA MET A 55 5.48 11.81 -7.98
C MET A 55 5.65 12.81 -6.83
N LEU A 56 4.62 12.99 -6.00
CA LEU A 56 4.66 13.88 -4.84
C LEU A 56 5.60 13.36 -3.75
N LEU A 57 5.66 12.04 -3.52
CA LEU A 57 6.62 11.42 -2.61
C LEU A 57 8.07 11.69 -3.04
N GLU A 58 8.35 11.64 -4.33
CA GLU A 58 9.68 11.94 -4.86
C GLU A 58 10.00 13.43 -4.77
N SER A 59 9.11 14.29 -5.26
CA SER A 59 9.34 15.74 -5.30
C SER A 59 9.41 16.39 -3.93
N SER A 60 8.73 15.83 -2.91
CA SER A 60 8.83 16.26 -1.51
C SER A 60 10.05 15.70 -0.78
N GLY A 61 10.82 14.79 -1.40
CA GLY A 61 11.93 14.09 -0.76
C GLY A 61 11.51 13.04 0.28
N LEU A 62 10.22 12.70 0.36
CA LEU A 62 9.69 11.74 1.34
C LEU A 62 9.95 10.28 0.99
N PHE A 63 10.14 9.96 -0.30
CA PHE A 63 10.17 8.55 -0.74
C PHE A 63 11.26 7.73 -0.03
N ASP A 64 12.51 8.18 -0.06
CA ASP A 64 13.63 7.41 0.50
C ASP A 64 13.62 7.35 2.04
N PRO A 65 13.34 8.45 2.79
CA PRO A 65 13.15 8.39 4.23
C PRO A 65 12.02 7.44 4.64
N LEU A 66 10.89 7.47 3.93
CA LEU A 66 9.77 6.58 4.21
C LEU A 66 10.11 5.12 3.88
N ALA A 67 10.77 4.85 2.75
CA ALA A 67 11.25 3.51 2.40
C ALA A 67 12.16 2.93 3.48
N LYS A 68 13.03 3.77 4.06
CA LYS A 68 13.89 3.37 5.19
C LYS A 68 13.05 3.04 6.43
N ARG A 69 12.10 3.90 6.81
CA ARG A 69 11.24 3.67 7.98
C ARG A 69 10.42 2.38 7.85
N LEU A 70 9.87 2.09 6.65
CA LEU A 70 9.17 0.85 6.36
C LEU A 70 10.10 -0.37 6.48
N ALA A 71 11.32 -0.29 5.94
CA ALA A 71 12.32 -1.34 6.08
C ALA A 71 12.76 -1.57 7.53
N ASP A 72 12.75 -0.53 8.36
CA ASP A 72 13.03 -0.59 9.80
C ASP A 72 11.83 -1.11 10.61
N GLY A 73 10.70 -1.43 9.97
CA GLY A 73 9.52 -2.06 10.58
C GLY A 73 8.47 -1.09 11.09
N LEU A 74 8.41 0.14 10.56
CA LEU A 74 7.31 1.06 10.88
C LEU A 74 5.97 0.44 10.52
N PRO A 75 5.01 0.31 11.46
CA PRO A 75 3.67 -0.13 11.14
C PRO A 75 2.99 0.80 10.15
N VAL A 76 2.34 0.22 9.13
CA VAL A 76 1.65 1.01 8.12
C VAL A 76 0.31 0.39 7.74
N LEU A 77 -0.71 1.24 7.63
CA LEU A 77 -2.00 0.95 7.03
C LEU A 77 -2.09 1.67 5.68
N GLY A 78 -2.14 0.90 4.57
CA GLY A 78 -2.32 1.43 3.22
C GLY A 78 -3.71 1.16 2.69
N THR A 79 -4.45 2.18 2.24
CA THR A 79 -5.80 2.03 1.70
C THR A 79 -5.84 2.44 0.23
N CYS A 80 -6.52 1.67 -0.63
CA CYS A 80 -6.69 1.94 -2.06
C CYS A 80 -5.34 2.29 -2.75
N ALA A 81 -5.05 3.54 -3.06
CA ALA A 81 -3.77 3.97 -3.62
C ALA A 81 -2.58 3.66 -2.69
N GLY A 82 -2.76 3.71 -1.37
CA GLY A 82 -1.76 3.30 -0.38
C GLY A 82 -1.37 1.82 -0.53
N MET A 83 -2.33 0.92 -0.80
CA MET A 83 -2.06 -0.49 -1.12
C MET A 83 -1.19 -0.62 -2.36
N ILE A 84 -1.48 0.15 -3.43
CA ILE A 84 -0.69 0.16 -4.68
C ILE A 84 0.76 0.59 -4.41
N LEU A 85 0.96 1.64 -3.63
CA LEU A 85 2.29 2.16 -3.32
C LEU A 85 3.11 1.23 -2.42
N LEU A 86 2.47 0.41 -1.59
CA LEU A 86 3.13 -0.55 -0.71
C LEU A 86 3.46 -1.88 -1.39
N ALA A 87 2.80 -2.24 -2.49
CA ALA A 87 2.96 -3.51 -3.20
C ALA A 87 4.38 -3.68 -3.79
N VAL A 88 4.83 -4.94 -3.90
CA VAL A 88 6.07 -5.29 -4.60
C VAL A 88 5.97 -5.03 -6.09
N GLU A 89 4.81 -5.27 -6.69
CA GLU A 89 4.59 -5.12 -8.12
C GLU A 89 3.26 -4.43 -8.42
N VAL A 90 3.28 -3.49 -9.38
CA VAL A 90 2.11 -2.78 -9.89
C VAL A 90 1.98 -3.06 -11.39
N VAL A 91 0.93 -3.78 -11.81
CA VAL A 91 0.80 -4.25 -13.21
C VAL A 91 0.43 -3.09 -14.11
N ASP A 92 -0.53 -2.33 -14.00
CA ASP A 92 -0.93 -1.26 -14.93
C ASP A 92 -0.43 0.13 -14.48
N GLY A 93 0.73 0.16 -13.80
CA GLY A 93 1.41 1.39 -13.39
C GLY A 93 2.10 2.07 -14.58
N ARG A 94 2.40 3.37 -14.44
CA ARG A 94 3.33 4.02 -15.36
C ARG A 94 4.74 3.41 -15.19
N PRO A 95 5.56 3.38 -16.25
CA PRO A 95 6.90 2.79 -16.18
C PRO A 95 7.82 3.45 -15.13
N ASP A 96 7.57 4.72 -14.81
CA ASP A 96 8.29 5.53 -13.83
C ASP A 96 7.62 5.56 -12.44
N GLN A 97 6.49 4.86 -12.25
CA GLN A 97 5.83 4.81 -10.96
C GLN A 97 6.64 3.95 -9.99
N ARG A 98 7.07 4.53 -8.88
CA ARG A 98 7.75 3.82 -7.80
C ARG A 98 6.75 3.28 -6.78
N SER A 99 7.05 2.10 -6.24
CA SER A 99 6.39 1.52 -5.08
C SER A 99 7.44 1.15 -4.01
N PHE A 100 7.00 0.98 -2.78
CA PHE A 100 7.90 0.68 -1.66
C PHE A 100 8.29 -0.80 -1.58
N GLY A 101 7.52 -1.69 -2.18
CA GLY A 101 7.73 -3.13 -2.09
C GLY A 101 7.64 -3.66 -0.65
N ALA A 102 6.79 -3.07 0.17
CA ALA A 102 6.67 -3.36 1.59
C ALA A 102 5.75 -4.55 1.90
N ILE A 103 4.93 -4.98 0.96
CA ILE A 103 4.09 -6.18 1.04
C ILE A 103 4.20 -7.00 -0.26
N ASP A 104 4.34 -8.32 -0.15
CA ASP A 104 4.54 -9.23 -1.30
C ASP A 104 3.22 -9.50 -2.04
N LEU A 105 2.71 -8.46 -2.68
CA LEU A 105 1.52 -8.47 -3.53
C LEU A 105 1.87 -7.98 -4.94
N THR A 106 1.27 -8.60 -5.97
CA THR A 106 1.13 -8.01 -7.29
C THR A 106 -0.25 -7.38 -7.39
N VAL A 107 -0.30 -6.08 -7.65
CA VAL A 107 -1.54 -5.29 -7.62
C VAL A 107 -1.81 -4.68 -8.99
N ARG A 108 -3.06 -4.81 -9.47
CA ARG A 108 -3.57 -4.17 -10.68
C ARG A 108 -4.36 -2.93 -10.32
N ARG A 109 -4.08 -1.82 -10.99
CA ARG A 109 -4.87 -0.58 -10.84
C ARG A 109 -6.24 -0.75 -11.53
N ASN A 110 -7.30 -0.16 -10.95
CA ASN A 110 -8.65 -0.14 -11.53
C ASN A 110 -9.15 -1.54 -11.98
N ALA A 111 -9.05 -2.53 -11.09
CA ALA A 111 -9.28 -3.93 -11.43
C ALA A 111 -10.75 -4.30 -11.69
N TYR A 112 -11.70 -3.47 -11.26
CA TYR A 112 -13.13 -3.77 -11.33
C TYR A 112 -13.82 -3.20 -12.58
N GLY A 113 -13.04 -2.67 -13.55
CA GLY A 113 -13.52 -2.26 -14.88
C GLY A 113 -14.27 -0.93 -14.91
N ARG A 114 -14.56 -0.45 -16.15
CA ARG A 114 -15.21 0.86 -16.36
C ARG A 114 -16.69 0.92 -15.98
N GLN A 115 -17.34 -0.22 -15.74
CA GLN A 115 -18.78 -0.29 -15.41
C GLN A 115 -19.06 -0.27 -13.91
N VAL A 116 -18.08 -0.61 -13.05
CA VAL A 116 -18.22 -0.61 -11.58
C VAL A 116 -17.12 0.25 -11.00
N ASP A 117 -17.26 1.58 -11.14
CA ASP A 117 -16.28 2.51 -10.59
C ASP A 117 -16.31 2.57 -9.06
N SER A 118 -17.47 2.28 -8.43
CA SER A 118 -17.64 2.32 -6.99
C SER A 118 -18.81 1.43 -6.57
N PHE A 119 -18.64 0.73 -5.45
CA PHE A 119 -19.69 -0.09 -4.83
C PHE A 119 -19.43 -0.22 -3.33
N GLU A 120 -20.44 -0.66 -2.62
CA GLU A 120 -20.38 -0.95 -1.20
C GLU A 120 -20.81 -2.40 -0.97
N THR A 121 -20.16 -3.08 -0.03
CA THR A 121 -20.50 -4.45 0.34
C THR A 121 -20.07 -4.75 1.77
N ASP A 122 -20.70 -5.74 2.36
CA ASP A 122 -20.31 -6.24 3.68
C ASP A 122 -19.28 -7.37 3.51
N LEU A 123 -18.17 -7.27 4.23
CA LEU A 123 -17.08 -8.24 4.25
C LEU A 123 -17.08 -9.03 5.56
N ASP A 124 -16.89 -10.33 5.47
CA ASP A 124 -16.51 -11.13 6.62
C ASP A 124 -15.01 -10.95 6.89
N VAL A 125 -14.69 -10.40 8.06
CA VAL A 125 -13.33 -10.17 8.55
C VAL A 125 -13.21 -10.78 9.94
N PRO A 126 -12.86 -12.06 10.08
CA PRO A 126 -12.87 -12.77 11.36
C PRO A 126 -12.07 -12.08 12.47
N GLU A 127 -10.96 -11.43 12.15
CA GLU A 127 -10.14 -10.68 13.11
C GLU A 127 -10.86 -9.46 13.71
N LEU A 128 -11.90 -8.93 13.07
CA LEU A 128 -12.69 -7.80 13.55
C LEU A 128 -13.93 -8.22 14.35
N GLY A 129 -14.14 -9.53 14.54
CA GLY A 129 -15.27 -10.11 15.26
C GLY A 129 -16.40 -10.58 14.33
N PRO A 130 -17.55 -11.03 14.90
CA PRO A 130 -18.59 -11.73 14.15
C PRO A 130 -19.47 -10.81 13.27
N SER A 131 -19.44 -9.52 13.49
CA SER A 131 -20.23 -8.58 12.68
C SER A 131 -19.50 -8.24 11.39
N PRO A 132 -20.16 -8.31 10.21
CA PRO A 132 -19.57 -7.92 8.95
C PRO A 132 -19.02 -6.50 9.00
N PHE A 133 -17.99 -6.25 8.21
CA PHE A 133 -17.40 -4.92 8.02
C PHE A 133 -17.96 -4.29 6.74
N HIS A 134 -18.59 -3.13 6.85
CA HIS A 134 -19.07 -2.40 5.68
C HIS A 134 -17.91 -1.76 4.92
N ALA A 135 -17.67 -2.19 3.68
CA ALA A 135 -16.55 -1.77 2.87
C ALA A 135 -16.99 -0.91 1.69
N VAL A 136 -16.35 0.25 1.53
CA VAL A 136 -16.61 1.22 0.45
C VAL A 136 -15.48 1.14 -0.57
N PHE A 137 -15.78 0.68 -1.77
CA PHE A 137 -14.85 0.55 -2.88
C PHE A 137 -15.02 1.70 -3.86
N ILE A 138 -13.94 2.41 -4.20
CA ILE A 138 -13.93 3.52 -5.16
C ILE A 138 -12.76 3.29 -6.12
N ARG A 139 -13.03 2.90 -7.36
CA ARG A 139 -12.02 2.58 -8.39
C ARG A 139 -10.89 1.70 -7.82
N ALA A 140 -11.29 0.69 -7.08
CA ALA A 140 -10.42 -0.09 -6.25
C ALA A 140 -9.33 -0.85 -7.03
N PRO A 141 -8.12 -1.03 -6.47
CA PRO A 141 -7.13 -1.95 -6.98
C PRO A 141 -7.56 -3.39 -6.77
N GLY A 142 -7.10 -4.28 -7.64
CA GLY A 142 -7.24 -5.74 -7.47
C GLY A 142 -5.90 -6.38 -7.16
N VAL A 143 -5.93 -7.46 -6.40
CA VAL A 143 -4.76 -8.29 -6.14
C VAL A 143 -4.72 -9.43 -7.15
N ASP A 144 -3.66 -9.48 -7.96
CA ASP A 144 -3.44 -10.54 -8.97
C ASP A 144 -2.60 -11.69 -8.40
N ARG A 145 -1.73 -11.42 -7.43
CA ARG A 145 -0.88 -12.42 -6.76
C ARG A 145 -0.69 -12.08 -5.30
N VAL A 146 -0.70 -13.12 -4.47
CA VAL A 146 -0.39 -13.06 -3.04
C VAL A 146 0.87 -13.86 -2.77
N GLY A 147 1.84 -13.28 -2.10
CA GLY A 147 3.06 -13.94 -1.68
C GLY A 147 2.85 -14.91 -0.51
N PRO A 148 3.78 -15.88 -0.31
CA PRO A 148 3.59 -16.98 0.66
C PRO A 148 3.56 -16.54 2.13
N ASN A 149 4.03 -15.33 2.44
CA ASN A 149 4.07 -14.80 3.81
C ASN A 149 3.05 -13.67 4.03
N VAL A 150 2.06 -13.57 3.16
CA VAL A 150 0.97 -12.59 3.26
C VAL A 150 -0.28 -13.29 3.80
N ASP A 151 -0.81 -12.77 4.89
CA ASP A 151 -2.09 -13.20 5.45
C ASP A 151 -3.22 -12.47 4.73
N VAL A 152 -4.13 -13.20 4.08
CA VAL A 152 -5.37 -12.64 3.53
C VAL A 152 -6.41 -12.60 4.64
N LEU A 153 -6.82 -11.40 5.04
CA LEU A 153 -7.75 -11.17 6.15
C LEU A 153 -9.21 -11.10 5.71
N ALA A 154 -9.44 -10.67 4.46
CA ALA A 154 -10.76 -10.69 3.82
C ALA A 154 -10.63 -10.78 2.29
N SER A 155 -11.64 -11.40 1.68
CA SER A 155 -11.80 -11.49 0.22
C SER A 155 -13.21 -11.06 -0.18
N TRP A 156 -13.34 -10.53 -1.40
CA TRP A 156 -14.60 -10.28 -2.08
C TRP A 156 -14.57 -10.96 -3.46
N GLU A 157 -15.57 -11.79 -3.77
CA GLU A 157 -15.59 -12.60 -5.00
C GLU A 157 -14.25 -13.33 -5.27
N ASP A 158 -13.75 -14.03 -4.25
CA ASP A 158 -12.48 -14.77 -4.26
C ASP A 158 -11.21 -13.92 -4.46
N ARG A 159 -11.35 -12.59 -4.48
CA ARG A 159 -10.21 -11.67 -4.60
C ARG A 159 -9.83 -11.11 -3.23
N PRO A 160 -8.56 -11.17 -2.84
CA PRO A 160 -8.09 -10.54 -1.62
C PRO A 160 -8.34 -9.02 -1.63
N VAL A 161 -8.98 -8.50 -0.59
CA VAL A 161 -9.29 -7.08 -0.44
C VAL A 161 -8.75 -6.47 0.85
N LEU A 162 -8.37 -7.30 1.81
CA LEU A 162 -7.67 -6.92 3.03
C LEU A 162 -6.57 -7.95 3.29
N ALA A 163 -5.34 -7.49 3.45
CA ALA A 163 -4.20 -8.37 3.63
C ALA A 163 -3.16 -7.75 4.57
N ARG A 164 -2.34 -8.61 5.20
CA ARG A 164 -1.28 -8.19 6.11
C ARG A 164 0.00 -9.00 5.89
N GLN A 165 1.14 -8.33 6.02
CA GLN A 165 2.45 -8.96 6.11
C GLN A 165 3.30 -8.25 7.15
N GLY A 166 3.55 -8.90 8.27
CA GLY A 166 4.27 -8.27 9.39
C GLY A 166 3.59 -6.98 9.83
N PRO A 167 4.28 -5.83 9.86
CA PRO A 167 3.73 -4.55 10.29
C PRO A 167 2.95 -3.81 9.19
N VAL A 168 2.77 -4.42 8.02
CA VAL A 168 2.12 -3.79 6.86
C VAL A 168 0.73 -4.37 6.68
N THR A 169 -0.30 -3.56 6.85
CA THR A 169 -1.70 -3.89 6.56
C THR A 169 -2.20 -3.06 5.40
N VAL A 170 -2.88 -3.69 4.43
CA VAL A 170 -3.40 -3.01 3.24
C VAL A 170 -4.85 -3.38 2.96
N ALA A 171 -5.65 -2.40 2.55
CA ALA A 171 -7.04 -2.57 2.13
C ALA A 171 -7.24 -2.04 0.70
N ALA A 172 -7.96 -2.76 -0.14
CA ALA A 172 -8.34 -2.30 -1.48
C ALA A 172 -9.46 -1.24 -1.44
N PHE A 173 -10.13 -1.07 -0.32
CA PHE A 173 -11.27 -0.22 -0.08
C PHE A 173 -10.93 0.95 0.87
N HIS A 174 -11.94 1.77 1.20
CA HIS A 174 -11.84 2.99 2.00
C HIS A 174 -12.48 2.81 3.38
N PRO A 175 -11.75 2.26 4.38
CA PRO A 175 -12.29 2.06 5.73
C PRO A 175 -12.62 3.38 6.45
N GLU A 176 -12.02 4.50 6.02
CA GLU A 176 -12.28 5.83 6.56
C GLU A 176 -13.66 6.39 6.17
N LEU A 177 -14.33 5.76 5.19
CA LEU A 177 -15.66 6.15 4.72
C LEU A 177 -16.78 5.22 5.20
N SER A 178 -16.45 4.08 5.80
CA SER A 178 -17.43 3.07 6.23
C SER A 178 -18.28 3.47 7.43
N GLY A 179 -17.84 4.46 8.21
CA GLY A 179 -18.42 4.73 9.55
C GLY A 179 -18.04 3.70 10.62
N ASP A 180 -17.21 2.72 10.28
CA ASP A 180 -16.74 1.64 11.16
C ASP A 180 -15.23 1.75 11.41
N ALA A 181 -14.85 2.07 12.64
CA ALA A 181 -13.45 2.33 13.00
C ALA A 181 -12.64 1.06 13.33
N ARG A 182 -13.20 -0.16 13.20
CA ARG A 182 -12.54 -1.40 13.66
C ARG A 182 -11.18 -1.66 12.97
N ILE A 183 -11.03 -1.34 11.68
CA ILE A 183 -9.74 -1.50 10.97
C ILE A 183 -8.69 -0.53 11.54
N HIS A 184 -9.07 0.74 11.78
CA HIS A 184 -8.17 1.71 12.40
C HIS A 184 -7.84 1.35 13.85
N SER A 185 -8.82 0.85 14.62
CA SER A 185 -8.60 0.36 15.99
C SER A 185 -7.60 -0.80 15.99
N ARG A 186 -7.79 -1.77 15.10
CA ARG A 186 -6.86 -2.91 14.95
C ARG A 186 -5.45 -2.45 14.59
N PHE A 187 -5.32 -1.49 13.67
CA PHE A 187 -4.04 -0.89 13.34
C PHE A 187 -3.37 -0.21 14.55
N LEU A 188 -4.14 0.52 15.37
CA LEU A 188 -3.59 1.14 16.59
C LEU A 188 -3.13 0.09 17.62
N GLU A 189 -3.81 -1.06 17.72
CA GLU A 189 -3.36 -2.18 18.56
C GLU A 189 -2.02 -2.73 18.06
N GLU A 190 -1.83 -2.86 16.74
CA GLU A 190 -0.57 -3.32 16.13
C GLU A 190 0.58 -2.33 16.40
N VAL A 191 0.32 -1.01 16.32
CA VAL A 191 1.29 0.02 16.67
C VAL A 191 1.71 -0.07 18.14
N GLY A 192 0.79 -0.37 19.06
CA GLY A 192 1.05 -0.51 20.49
C GLY A 192 1.70 -1.85 20.88
N ALA A 193 1.73 -2.82 20.00
CA ALA A 193 2.29 -4.14 20.29
C ALA A 193 3.84 -4.10 20.28
N PRO A 194 4.52 -4.87 21.16
CA PRO A 194 5.97 -4.96 21.11
C PRO A 194 6.41 -5.64 19.80
N HIS A 195 7.07 -4.87 18.94
CA HIS A 195 7.51 -5.38 17.63
C HIS A 195 8.54 -6.49 17.80
N ARG A 196 8.21 -7.71 17.36
CA ARG A 196 9.21 -8.71 17.02
C ARG A 196 9.90 -8.22 15.75
N LYS A 197 11.20 -7.89 15.84
CA LYS A 197 12.03 -7.54 14.68
C LYS A 197 12.02 -8.71 13.68
N GLY A 198 11.06 -8.70 12.77
CA GLY A 198 11.04 -9.55 11.60
C GLY A 198 12.06 -9.00 10.61
N THR A 199 13.00 -9.81 10.16
CA THR A 199 13.93 -9.42 9.09
C THR A 199 13.15 -9.34 7.78
N PHE A 200 12.83 -8.10 7.36
CA PHE A 200 12.33 -7.84 6.02
C PHE A 200 13.44 -8.18 5.01
N ARG A 201 13.31 -9.32 4.32
CA ARG A 201 14.18 -9.65 3.18
C ARG A 201 13.59 -8.97 1.95
N ARG A 202 14.25 -7.92 1.44
CA ARG A 202 13.97 -7.39 0.11
C ARG A 202 14.06 -8.54 -0.90
N GLY A 203 13.00 -8.73 -1.68
CA GLY A 203 13.05 -9.57 -2.87
C GLY A 203 14.13 -9.06 -3.84
N PRO A 204 14.68 -9.92 -4.73
CA PRO A 204 15.74 -9.55 -5.64
C PRO A 204 15.30 -8.38 -6.53
N ARG A 205 16.12 -7.33 -6.59
CA ARG A 205 15.95 -6.27 -7.59
C ARG A 205 16.18 -6.90 -8.97
N ASN A 206 15.19 -6.90 -9.82
CA ASN A 206 15.35 -7.21 -11.24
C ASN A 206 16.12 -6.07 -11.91
N SER A 207 17.45 -6.11 -11.81
CA SER A 207 18.38 -5.39 -12.66
C SER A 207 18.94 -6.38 -13.67
N GLU A 208 18.14 -6.84 -14.60
CA GLU A 208 18.67 -7.45 -15.82
C GLU A 208 18.99 -6.34 -16.81
N GLU A 209 20.26 -5.98 -16.85
CA GLU A 209 20.91 -5.33 -17.98
C GLU A 209 20.61 -6.14 -19.25
N ARG A 210 19.73 -5.63 -20.10
CA ARG A 210 19.63 -6.11 -21.48
C ARG A 210 20.84 -5.63 -22.25
N THR A 211 21.95 -6.35 -22.15
CA THR A 211 23.04 -6.24 -23.12
C THR A 211 22.57 -6.94 -24.39
N SER A 212 22.01 -6.16 -25.30
CA SER A 212 21.73 -6.56 -26.67
C SER A 212 23.03 -6.61 -27.44
N ALA A 213 23.64 -7.78 -27.54
CA ALA A 213 24.66 -8.07 -28.56
C ALA A 213 23.95 -8.46 -29.84
N MET A 214 23.88 -7.57 -30.82
CA MET A 214 23.57 -7.92 -32.20
C MET A 214 24.76 -8.67 -32.82
N PRO A 215 24.57 -9.82 -33.49
CA PRO A 215 25.59 -10.37 -34.37
C PRO A 215 25.56 -9.64 -35.71
N LEU A 216 26.71 -9.11 -36.10
CA LEU A 216 27.01 -8.64 -37.47
C LEU A 216 26.93 -9.83 -38.45
N ALA A 217 25.95 -9.79 -39.33
CA ALA A 217 25.92 -10.67 -40.52
C ALA A 217 26.88 -10.09 -41.55
N SER A 218 27.97 -10.80 -41.83
CA SER A 218 28.86 -10.54 -42.95
C SER A 218 28.23 -11.00 -44.23
N SER A 219 27.98 -10.06 -45.14
CA SER A 219 27.76 -10.28 -46.54
C SER A 219 29.03 -10.81 -47.20
N ARG A 220 28.93 -11.93 -47.97
CA ARG A 220 29.82 -12.24 -49.05
C ARG A 220 28.99 -12.48 -50.33
N GLU A 221 29.36 -11.66 -51.30
CA GLU A 221 29.06 -11.82 -52.74
C GLU A 221 29.53 -13.16 -53.29
N GLU A 222 28.83 -13.68 -54.25
CA GLU A 222 29.38 -14.27 -55.49
C GLU A 222 28.27 -14.30 -56.55
N VAL A 223 28.53 -13.64 -57.55
CA VAL A 223 28.56 -13.63 -59.01
C VAL A 223 28.29 -15.02 -59.64
N VAL A 224 27.30 -15.17 -60.46
CA VAL A 224 27.21 -15.46 -61.88
C VAL A 224 25.82 -15.14 -62.41
#